data_7deaaba8263b1244d9a9f9201b2dbc5d
#
_entry.id   7deaaba8263b1244d9a9f9201b2dbc5d
#
_cell.length_a   1.000
_cell.length_b   1.000
_cell.length_c   1.000
_cell.angle_alpha   90.00
_cell.angle_beta   90.00
_cell.angle_gamma   90.00
#
_symmetry.space_group_name_H-M   'P 1'
#
loop_
_entity.id
_entity.type
_entity.pdbx_description
1 polymer ?
#
loop_
_entity_poly.entity_id
_entity_poly.type
_entity_poly.pdbx_seq_one_letter_code
_entity_poly.pdbx_strand_id
1 'polypeptide(L)'
;MNKKLVILIVIIIVISTISILFVKYLYFRYPNTLPSGEDPILCLPLYDFSHCDAIQGYGQITPEYYHNGIDFGVNGTTIIVASHAAYVDEIKFWYNEKGGHWQTNVRLWLNSQWMIEIAFESWAVNETYGQMQRDAILVNQGQYVEANQSIGSLLVHGSGAHIHFGIYSNNEDKCPYSYFSPSAKAIFEAHFYSVNYTQHWCM
;
A
#
# COMPACT_ATOMS: atom_id res chain seq x y z
N MET A 1 40.23 17.59 34.46
CA MET A 1 39.82 17.76 33.04
C MET A 1 39.16 19.14 32.90
N ASN A 2 39.52 19.91 31.92
CA ASN A 2 38.99 21.27 31.69
C ASN A 2 37.49 21.20 31.35
N LYS A 3 36.65 21.94 32.13
CA LYS A 3 35.19 21.95 31.91
C LYS A 3 34.78 22.25 30.44
N LYS A 4 35.52 23.16 29.78
CA LYS A 4 35.29 23.52 28.37
C LYS A 4 35.56 22.33 27.45
N LEU A 5 36.57 21.50 27.75
CA LEU A 5 36.88 20.29 26.97
C LEU A 5 35.79 19.23 27.13
N VAL A 6 35.27 19.05 28.35
CA VAL A 6 34.16 18.10 28.58
C VAL A 6 32.90 18.51 27.81
N ILE A 7 32.53 19.79 27.85
CA ILE A 7 31.38 20.30 27.10
C ILE A 7 31.56 20.09 25.62
N LEU A 8 32.74 20.36 25.07
CA LEU A 8 33.02 20.15 23.64
C LEU A 8 32.87 18.66 23.21
N ILE A 9 33.40 17.74 24.03
CA ILE A 9 33.28 16.30 23.79
C ILE A 9 31.79 15.87 23.79
N VAL A 10 31.02 16.32 24.77
CA VAL A 10 29.58 16.02 24.84
C VAL A 10 28.82 16.54 23.61
N ILE A 11 29.10 17.75 23.17
CA ILE A 11 28.49 18.33 21.96
C ILE A 11 28.82 17.50 20.73
N ILE A 12 30.08 17.08 20.54
CA ILE A 12 30.50 16.25 19.41
C ILE A 12 29.77 14.90 19.44
N ILE A 13 29.65 14.24 20.57
CA ILE A 13 28.94 12.97 20.71
C ILE A 13 27.47 13.14 20.34
N VAL A 14 26.80 14.18 20.85
CA VAL A 14 25.38 14.44 20.54
C VAL A 14 25.17 14.68 19.05
N ILE A 15 25.99 15.53 18.42
CA ILE A 15 25.89 15.80 16.98
C ILE A 15 26.13 14.51 16.17
N SER A 16 27.15 13.73 16.53
CA SER A 16 27.42 12.46 15.82
C SER A 16 26.26 11.47 15.95
N THR A 17 25.66 11.36 17.13
CA THR A 17 24.50 10.47 17.36
C THR A 17 23.29 10.92 16.55
N ILE A 18 22.99 12.23 16.53
CA ILE A 18 21.90 12.78 15.73
C ILE A 18 22.15 12.55 14.25
N SER A 19 23.38 12.74 13.77
CA SER A 19 23.73 12.51 12.36
C SER A 19 23.57 11.04 11.96
N ILE A 20 23.99 10.09 12.81
CA ILE A 20 23.82 8.65 12.58
C ILE A 20 22.34 8.27 12.54
N LEU A 21 21.53 8.79 13.45
CA LEU A 21 20.08 8.56 13.48
C LEU A 21 19.39 9.15 12.26
N PHE A 22 19.81 10.34 11.83
CA PHE A 22 19.28 10.99 10.63
C PHE A 22 19.64 10.23 9.35
N VAL A 23 20.90 9.76 9.21
CA VAL A 23 21.32 8.92 8.08
C VAL A 23 20.56 7.60 8.07
N LYS A 24 20.39 6.95 9.23
CA LYS A 24 19.55 5.75 9.33
C LYS A 24 18.12 6.02 8.93
N TYR A 25 17.52 7.13 9.40
CA TYR A 25 16.16 7.54 9.05
C TYR A 25 16.00 7.73 7.53
N LEU A 26 16.93 8.43 6.88
CA LEU A 26 16.93 8.62 5.43
C LEU A 26 17.12 7.30 4.68
N TYR A 27 18.04 6.44 5.15
CA TYR A 27 18.29 5.14 4.54
C TYR A 27 17.09 4.20 4.67
N PHE A 28 16.43 4.19 5.83
CA PHE A 28 15.21 3.41 6.04
C PHE A 28 14.00 3.95 5.27
N ARG A 29 13.94 5.26 5.02
CA ARG A 29 12.78 5.86 4.33
C ARG A 29 12.79 5.60 2.81
N TYR A 30 13.95 5.36 2.23
CA TYR A 30 14.10 5.17 0.78
C TYR A 30 15.10 4.06 0.45
N PRO A 31 14.80 2.82 0.84
CA PRO A 31 15.68 1.70 0.54
C PRO A 31 15.63 1.39 -0.97
N ASN A 32 16.78 1.05 -1.53
CA ASN A 32 16.90 0.63 -2.92
C ASN A 32 16.48 -0.84 -3.08
N THR A 33 15.19 -1.12 -3.05
CA THR A 33 14.66 -2.45 -3.40
C THR A 33 14.49 -2.59 -4.91
N LEU A 34 14.26 -1.47 -5.59
CA LEU A 34 14.20 -1.34 -7.04
C LEU A 34 15.11 -0.18 -7.46
N PRO A 35 16.00 -0.33 -8.46
CA PRO A 35 16.82 0.76 -8.97
C PRO A 35 15.97 1.94 -9.42
N SER A 36 16.44 3.15 -9.15
CA SER A 36 15.74 4.38 -9.58
C SER A 36 15.64 4.42 -11.10
N GLY A 37 14.45 4.72 -11.62
CA GLY A 37 14.18 4.80 -13.06
C GLY A 37 13.75 3.49 -13.70
N GLU A 38 13.76 2.39 -13.00
CA GLU A 38 13.15 1.14 -13.49
C GLU A 38 11.68 1.06 -13.07
N ASP A 39 10.84 0.60 -14.01
CA ASP A 39 9.43 0.34 -13.75
C ASP A 39 9.29 -0.97 -12.94
N PRO A 40 8.45 -0.99 -11.90
CA PRO A 40 8.25 -2.20 -11.10
C PRO A 40 7.49 -3.27 -11.89
N ILE A 41 7.79 -4.54 -11.59
CA ILE A 41 7.03 -5.68 -12.07
C ILE A 41 6.28 -6.26 -10.87
N LEU A 42 4.95 -6.12 -10.87
CA LEU A 42 4.09 -6.42 -9.72
C LEU A 42 3.47 -7.82 -9.84
N CYS A 43 3.35 -8.52 -8.72
CA CYS A 43 2.34 -9.57 -8.57
C CYS A 43 0.98 -8.94 -8.17
N LEU A 44 -0.08 -9.74 -8.16
CA LEU A 44 -1.39 -9.29 -7.72
C LEU A 44 -1.41 -9.07 -6.19
N PRO A 45 -2.20 -8.12 -5.68
CA PRO A 45 -2.26 -7.82 -4.26
C PRO A 45 -3.09 -8.82 -3.44
N LEU A 46 -3.90 -9.66 -4.07
CA LEU A 46 -4.66 -10.73 -3.43
C LEU A 46 -3.87 -12.04 -3.51
N TYR A 47 -3.81 -12.78 -2.38
CA TYR A 47 -3.20 -14.11 -2.35
C TYR A 47 -3.92 -15.09 -3.28
N ASP A 48 -5.25 -15.03 -3.30
CA ASP A 48 -6.11 -15.72 -4.24
C ASP A 48 -7.38 -14.91 -4.55
N PHE A 49 -8.12 -15.31 -5.56
CA PHE A 49 -9.31 -14.62 -6.04
C PHE A 49 -10.63 -15.31 -5.63
N SER A 50 -10.60 -16.28 -4.71
CA SER A 50 -11.78 -17.06 -4.34
C SER A 50 -12.94 -16.22 -3.79
N HIS A 51 -12.63 -15.10 -3.16
CA HIS A 51 -13.60 -14.15 -2.60
C HIS A 51 -13.73 -12.85 -3.40
N CYS A 52 -12.94 -12.66 -4.45
CA CYS A 52 -13.06 -11.46 -5.27
C CYS A 52 -14.27 -11.56 -6.19
N ASP A 53 -15.25 -10.68 -6.00
CA ASP A 53 -16.53 -10.69 -6.75
C ASP A 53 -16.78 -9.41 -7.53
N ALA A 54 -15.92 -8.40 -7.40
CA ALA A 54 -15.98 -7.17 -8.19
C ALA A 54 -14.57 -6.61 -8.44
N ILE A 55 -14.36 -5.98 -9.59
CA ILE A 55 -13.15 -5.18 -9.87
C ILE A 55 -13.59 -3.87 -10.50
N GLN A 56 -13.13 -2.73 -9.92
CA GLN A 56 -13.26 -1.42 -10.54
C GLN A 56 -11.89 -0.97 -11.05
N GLY A 57 -11.83 -0.57 -12.33
CA GLY A 57 -10.58 -0.16 -12.99
C GLY A 57 -10.13 1.24 -12.61
N TYR A 58 -8.93 1.60 -13.07
CA TYR A 58 -8.28 2.90 -12.94
C TYR A 58 -8.74 3.85 -14.05
N GLY A 59 -8.82 5.14 -13.74
CA GLY A 59 -9.01 6.23 -14.69
C GLY A 59 -10.36 6.96 -14.55
N GLN A 60 -10.81 7.57 -15.63
CA GLN A 60 -12.06 8.34 -15.62
C GLN A 60 -13.27 7.42 -15.71
N ILE A 61 -13.91 7.14 -14.57
CA ILE A 61 -15.08 6.24 -14.50
C ILE A 61 -16.35 6.95 -14.96
N THR A 62 -16.55 8.19 -14.51
CA THR A 62 -17.61 9.09 -15.00
C THR A 62 -17.02 10.49 -15.22
N PRO A 63 -17.71 11.43 -15.87
CA PRO A 63 -17.21 12.80 -16.03
C PRO A 63 -16.79 13.48 -14.72
N GLU A 64 -17.40 13.10 -13.59
CA GLU A 64 -17.15 13.69 -12.27
C GLU A 64 -16.30 12.80 -11.37
N TYR A 65 -16.00 11.56 -11.76
CA TYR A 65 -15.31 10.61 -10.91
C TYR A 65 -14.09 9.98 -11.59
N TYR A 66 -12.92 10.41 -11.14
CA TYR A 66 -11.63 9.80 -11.47
C TYR A 66 -11.21 8.85 -10.36
N HIS A 67 -10.81 7.63 -10.72
CA HIS A 67 -10.37 6.57 -9.83
C HIS A 67 -8.87 6.32 -10.00
N ASN A 68 -8.08 6.60 -8.96
CA ASN A 68 -6.61 6.59 -9.01
C ASN A 68 -5.98 5.24 -8.61
N GLY A 69 -6.71 4.14 -8.72
CA GLY A 69 -6.27 2.80 -8.41
C GLY A 69 -7.12 1.73 -9.08
N ILE A 70 -6.97 0.50 -8.63
CA ILE A 70 -7.87 -0.61 -8.96
C ILE A 70 -8.48 -1.10 -7.65
N ASP A 71 -9.81 -1.19 -7.60
CA ASP A 71 -10.50 -1.79 -6.47
C ASP A 71 -10.73 -3.27 -6.73
N PHE A 72 -10.42 -4.08 -5.72
CA PHE A 72 -10.75 -5.50 -5.68
C PHE A 72 -11.80 -5.72 -4.59
N GLY A 73 -13.06 -5.79 -4.99
CA GLY A 73 -14.20 -6.05 -4.12
C GLY A 73 -14.21 -7.51 -3.68
N VAL A 74 -14.56 -7.76 -2.42
CA VAL A 74 -14.57 -9.10 -1.85
C VAL A 74 -15.82 -9.36 -1.02
N ASN A 75 -16.28 -10.62 -1.04
CA ASN A 75 -17.42 -11.11 -0.25
C ASN A 75 -17.01 -12.01 0.95
N GLY A 76 -15.72 -12.17 1.20
CA GLY A 76 -15.17 -12.95 2.30
C GLY A 76 -13.80 -12.43 2.73
N THR A 77 -13.35 -12.80 3.93
CA THR A 77 -12.03 -12.43 4.44
C THR A 77 -10.95 -12.91 3.48
N THR A 78 -10.11 -11.98 3.03
CA THR A 78 -9.12 -12.21 1.97
C THR A 78 -7.73 -11.81 2.43
N ILE A 79 -6.74 -12.67 2.19
CA ILE A 79 -5.33 -12.39 2.49
C ILE A 79 -4.78 -11.42 1.43
N ILE A 80 -4.19 -10.33 1.90
CA ILE A 80 -3.54 -9.32 1.07
C ILE A 80 -2.04 -9.47 1.18
N VAL A 81 -1.37 -9.42 0.03
CA VAL A 81 0.08 -9.60 -0.09
C VAL A 81 0.76 -8.36 -0.65
N ALA A 82 2.04 -8.19 -0.34
CA ALA A 82 2.86 -7.17 -0.97
C ALA A 82 3.07 -7.52 -2.45
N SER A 83 2.68 -6.62 -3.36
CA SER A 83 2.79 -6.85 -4.80
C SER A 83 4.23 -6.75 -5.33
N HIS A 84 5.15 -6.24 -4.53
CA HIS A 84 6.59 -6.13 -4.79
C HIS A 84 7.35 -6.10 -3.47
N ALA A 85 8.63 -6.42 -3.50
CA ALA A 85 9.52 -6.20 -2.37
C ALA A 85 9.58 -4.71 -2.03
N ALA A 86 9.35 -4.35 -0.78
CA ALA A 86 9.18 -2.96 -0.37
C ALA A 86 9.45 -2.74 1.12
N TYR A 87 9.51 -1.47 1.53
CA TYR A 87 9.46 -1.08 2.94
C TYR A 87 8.13 -0.45 3.29
N VAL A 88 7.58 -0.83 4.43
CA VAL A 88 6.37 -0.23 4.99
C VAL A 88 6.69 1.18 5.46
N ASP A 89 6.22 2.21 4.75
CA ASP A 89 6.43 3.61 5.11
C ASP A 89 5.44 4.08 6.17
N GLU A 90 4.17 3.78 5.97
CA GLU A 90 3.09 4.25 6.84
C GLU A 90 1.97 3.22 6.96
N ILE A 91 1.38 3.14 8.14
CA ILE A 91 0.12 2.45 8.38
C ILE A 91 -0.81 3.48 9.02
N LYS A 92 -1.82 3.93 8.27
CA LYS A 92 -2.73 4.98 8.68
C LYS A 92 -4.14 4.44 8.88
N PHE A 93 -4.63 4.50 10.12
CA PHE A 93 -6.02 4.22 10.47
C PHE A 93 -6.79 5.54 10.57
N TRP A 94 -7.94 5.66 9.88
CA TRP A 94 -8.70 6.89 9.83
C TRP A 94 -10.14 6.67 9.37
N TYR A 95 -11.02 7.64 9.67
CA TYR A 95 -12.38 7.65 9.16
C TYR A 95 -12.44 8.38 7.81
N ASN A 96 -12.92 7.69 6.80
CA ASN A 96 -13.15 8.26 5.46
C ASN A 96 -14.52 8.95 5.45
N GLU A 97 -14.55 10.25 5.66
CA GLU A 97 -15.77 11.07 5.68
C GLU A 97 -16.59 10.92 4.37
N LYS A 98 -15.89 10.80 3.24
CA LYS A 98 -16.51 10.71 1.92
C LYS A 98 -17.14 9.34 1.67
N GLY A 99 -16.50 8.29 2.12
CA GLY A 99 -17.00 6.91 2.04
C GLY A 99 -17.93 6.52 3.21
N GLY A 100 -17.89 7.25 4.31
CA GLY A 100 -18.70 6.98 5.49
C GLY A 100 -18.27 5.74 6.28
N HIS A 101 -16.99 5.38 6.22
CA HIS A 101 -16.46 4.17 6.88
C HIS A 101 -15.03 4.37 7.39
N TRP A 102 -14.61 3.51 8.32
CA TRP A 102 -13.22 3.43 8.79
C TRP A 102 -12.40 2.58 7.82
N GLN A 103 -11.16 3.02 7.55
CA GLN A 103 -10.21 2.29 6.70
C GLN A 103 -8.79 2.32 7.25
N THR A 104 -7.97 1.39 6.76
CA THR A 104 -6.54 1.34 7.07
C THR A 104 -5.73 1.35 5.79
N ASN A 105 -4.92 2.38 5.58
CA ASN A 105 -4.01 2.46 4.45
C ASN A 105 -2.63 1.94 4.84
N VAL A 106 -2.04 1.11 4.01
CA VAL A 106 -0.65 0.64 4.10
C VAL A 106 0.11 1.17 2.90
N ARG A 107 1.12 2.00 3.17
CA ARG A 107 2.00 2.57 2.14
C ARG A 107 3.32 1.82 2.11
N LEU A 108 3.73 1.42 0.91
CA LEU A 108 4.91 0.61 0.64
C LEU A 108 5.83 1.35 -0.31
N TRP A 109 7.04 1.73 0.14
CA TRP A 109 8.06 2.30 -0.74
C TRP A 109 8.92 1.21 -1.38
N LEU A 110 8.95 1.20 -2.72
CA LEU A 110 9.84 0.36 -3.51
C LEU A 110 11.24 1.00 -3.62
N ASN A 111 11.25 2.32 -3.82
CA ASN A 111 12.42 3.18 -3.79
C ASN A 111 12.00 4.66 -3.66
N SER A 112 12.91 5.61 -3.88
CA SER A 112 12.60 7.06 -3.79
C SER A 112 11.62 7.58 -4.85
N GLN A 113 11.33 6.80 -5.90
CA GLN A 113 10.45 7.18 -7.02
C GLN A 113 9.12 6.45 -6.98
N TRP A 114 9.10 5.16 -6.62
CA TRP A 114 7.96 4.27 -6.71
C TRP A 114 7.37 3.92 -5.36
N MET A 115 6.06 4.04 -5.27
CA MET A 115 5.28 3.74 -4.07
C MET A 115 4.00 2.98 -4.45
N ILE A 116 3.60 2.04 -3.60
CA ILE A 116 2.30 1.39 -3.62
C ILE A 116 1.52 1.85 -2.39
N GLU A 117 0.24 2.14 -2.54
CA GLU A 117 -0.69 2.31 -1.42
C GLU A 117 -1.83 1.31 -1.55
N ILE A 118 -2.09 0.59 -0.46
CA ILE A 118 -3.19 -0.36 -0.35
C ILE A 118 -4.11 0.14 0.77
N ALA A 119 -5.32 0.60 0.42
CA ALA A 119 -6.33 0.90 1.41
C ALA A 119 -7.19 -0.35 1.66
N PHE A 120 -7.24 -0.78 2.92
CA PHE A 120 -8.10 -1.84 3.39
C PHE A 120 -9.44 -1.22 3.80
N GLU A 121 -10.42 -1.28 2.93
CA GLU A 121 -11.74 -0.72 3.09
C GLU A 121 -12.74 -1.85 3.41
N SER A 122 -12.71 -2.32 4.67
CA SER A 122 -13.60 -3.40 5.14
C SER A 122 -15.08 -2.99 5.24
N TRP A 123 -15.39 -1.75 4.90
CA TRP A 123 -16.71 -1.11 5.01
C TRP A 123 -17.22 -1.03 6.45
N ALA A 124 -16.31 -0.78 7.38
CA ALA A 124 -16.58 -0.67 8.80
C ALA A 124 -17.21 0.70 9.14
N VAL A 125 -18.53 0.76 9.33
CA VAL A 125 -19.24 2.01 9.65
C VAL A 125 -19.04 2.47 11.11
N ASN A 126 -18.61 1.58 12.02
CA ASN A 126 -18.25 1.94 13.38
C ASN A 126 -16.76 1.71 13.66
N GLU A 127 -16.23 2.45 14.62
CA GLU A 127 -14.81 2.44 14.95
C GLU A 127 -14.30 1.07 15.44
N THR A 128 -15.13 0.33 16.18
CA THR A 128 -14.75 -1.01 16.68
C THR A 128 -14.41 -1.96 15.54
N TYR A 129 -15.24 -2.02 14.51
CA TYR A 129 -14.96 -2.83 13.31
C TYR A 129 -13.78 -2.26 12.50
N GLY A 130 -13.65 -0.94 12.44
CA GLY A 130 -12.48 -0.30 11.86
C GLY A 130 -11.19 -0.71 12.59
N GLN A 131 -11.21 -0.75 13.92
CA GLN A 131 -10.08 -1.19 14.74
C GLN A 131 -9.77 -2.68 14.51
N MET A 132 -10.77 -3.54 14.36
CA MET A 132 -10.56 -4.95 14.00
C MET A 132 -9.84 -5.05 12.64
N GLN A 133 -10.21 -4.23 11.65
CA GLN A 133 -9.49 -4.17 10.37
C GLN A 133 -8.05 -3.69 10.58
N ARG A 134 -7.82 -2.68 11.40
CA ARG A 134 -6.47 -2.19 11.72
C ARG A 134 -5.61 -3.29 12.36
N ASP A 135 -6.18 -4.07 13.25
CA ASP A 135 -5.49 -5.15 13.96
C ASP A 135 -5.24 -6.39 13.08
N ALA A 136 -5.95 -6.51 11.95
CA ALA A 136 -5.71 -7.54 10.94
C ALA A 136 -4.52 -7.22 10.01
N ILE A 137 -3.86 -6.07 10.14
CA ILE A 137 -2.60 -5.75 9.47
C ILE A 137 -1.45 -6.45 10.21
N LEU A 138 -0.63 -7.19 9.45
CA LEU A 138 0.43 -8.08 9.99
C LEU A 138 1.83 -7.46 9.94
N VAL A 139 1.96 -6.27 9.41
CA VAL A 139 3.24 -5.58 9.22
C VAL A 139 3.34 -4.33 10.09
N ASN A 140 4.57 -3.84 10.27
CA ASN A 140 4.85 -2.64 11.04
C ASN A 140 5.58 -1.60 10.18
N GLN A 141 5.41 -0.31 10.53
CA GLN A 141 6.17 0.77 9.90
C GLN A 141 7.68 0.54 10.02
N GLY A 142 8.42 0.75 8.93
CA GLY A 142 9.84 0.49 8.82
C GLY A 142 10.21 -0.96 8.51
N GLN A 143 9.25 -1.88 8.49
CA GLN A 143 9.49 -3.28 8.13
C GLN A 143 9.74 -3.42 6.62
N TYR A 144 10.72 -4.26 6.25
CA TYR A 144 10.87 -4.76 4.89
C TYR A 144 9.94 -5.96 4.68
N VAL A 145 9.31 -6.01 3.51
CA VAL A 145 8.46 -7.12 3.07
C VAL A 145 8.91 -7.62 1.70
N GLU A 146 8.87 -8.94 1.51
CA GLU A 146 9.14 -9.56 0.22
C GLU A 146 7.89 -9.54 -0.67
N ALA A 147 8.07 -9.64 -1.99
CA ALA A 147 6.97 -9.86 -2.90
C ALA A 147 6.20 -11.15 -2.54
N ASN A 148 4.87 -11.11 -2.60
CA ASN A 148 3.95 -12.18 -2.16
C ASN A 148 3.93 -12.44 -0.65
N GLN A 149 4.65 -11.70 0.17
CA GLN A 149 4.51 -11.78 1.62
C GLN A 149 3.17 -11.22 2.07
N SER A 150 2.44 -11.96 2.94
CA SER A 150 1.21 -11.45 3.54
C SER A 150 1.48 -10.19 4.38
N ILE A 151 0.70 -9.14 4.13
CA ILE A 151 0.76 -7.86 4.85
C ILE A 151 -0.46 -7.63 5.73
N GLY A 152 -1.49 -8.45 5.60
CA GLY A 152 -2.71 -8.41 6.37
C GLY A 152 -3.84 -9.21 5.75
N SER A 153 -5.01 -9.13 6.38
CA SER A 153 -6.25 -9.66 5.84
C SER A 153 -7.28 -8.54 5.71
N LEU A 154 -7.95 -8.46 4.57
CA LEU A 154 -9.14 -7.63 4.44
C LEU A 154 -10.31 -8.38 5.07
N LEU A 155 -10.92 -7.76 6.08
CA LEU A 155 -12.15 -8.24 6.71
C LEU A 155 -13.37 -7.70 5.95
N VAL A 156 -14.52 -8.35 6.11
CA VAL A 156 -15.78 -7.91 5.50
C VAL A 156 -16.74 -7.50 6.60
N HIS A 157 -16.98 -6.21 6.73
CA HIS A 157 -17.93 -5.62 7.68
C HIS A 157 -19.15 -4.99 6.99
N GLY A 158 -19.13 -4.92 5.65
CA GLY A 158 -20.23 -4.42 4.84
C GLY A 158 -20.07 -4.82 3.37
N SER A 159 -21.14 -4.65 2.58
CA SER A 159 -21.22 -5.11 1.19
C SER A 159 -20.30 -4.36 0.20
N GLY A 160 -19.66 -3.29 0.63
CA GLY A 160 -18.68 -2.54 -0.17
C GLY A 160 -17.23 -2.89 0.16
N ALA A 161 -16.96 -3.97 0.91
CA ALA A 161 -15.61 -4.32 1.31
C ALA A 161 -14.70 -4.58 0.09
N HIS A 162 -13.58 -3.84 0.02
CA HIS A 162 -12.59 -3.94 -1.06
C HIS A 162 -11.22 -3.49 -0.59
N ILE A 163 -10.17 -3.82 -1.33
CA ILE A 163 -8.93 -3.08 -1.28
C ILE A 163 -8.89 -2.10 -2.44
N HIS A 164 -8.52 -0.85 -2.16
CA HIS A 164 -8.09 0.09 -3.19
C HIS A 164 -6.58 -0.04 -3.37
N PHE A 165 -6.14 -0.40 -4.57
CA PHE A 165 -4.75 -0.66 -4.92
C PHE A 165 -4.23 0.42 -5.86
N GLY A 166 -3.42 1.34 -5.33
CA GLY A 166 -2.79 2.42 -6.07
C GLY A 166 -1.29 2.22 -6.23
N ILE A 167 -0.73 2.64 -7.36
CA ILE A 167 0.71 2.77 -7.59
C ILE A 167 1.05 4.18 -8.06
N TYR A 168 2.15 4.71 -7.56
CA TYR A 168 2.58 6.09 -7.79
C TYR A 168 4.05 6.13 -8.22
N SER A 169 4.35 6.99 -9.20
CA SER A 169 5.71 7.33 -9.60
C SER A 169 5.91 8.83 -9.44
N ASN A 170 6.88 9.25 -8.61
CA ASN A 170 7.12 10.66 -8.29
C ASN A 170 5.86 11.40 -7.79
N ASN A 171 5.03 10.75 -6.99
CA ASN A 171 3.73 11.18 -6.46
C ASN A 171 2.61 11.35 -7.51
N GLU A 172 2.80 10.91 -8.74
CA GLU A 172 1.75 10.81 -9.73
C GLU A 172 1.19 9.40 -9.77
N ASP A 173 -0.14 9.26 -9.70
CA ASP A 173 -0.79 7.97 -9.84
C ASP A 173 -0.60 7.38 -11.25
N LYS A 174 -0.44 6.08 -11.30
CA LYS A 174 -0.28 5.31 -12.53
C LYS A 174 -1.28 4.16 -12.54
N CYS A 175 -1.68 3.72 -13.73
CA CYS A 175 -2.55 2.55 -13.82
C CYS A 175 -1.81 1.28 -13.36
N PRO A 176 -2.26 0.61 -12.27
CA PRO A 176 -1.57 -0.57 -11.73
C PRO A 176 -1.41 -1.71 -12.72
N TYR A 177 -2.42 -1.94 -13.57
CA TYR A 177 -2.39 -3.00 -14.56
C TYR A 177 -1.17 -2.94 -15.49
N SER A 178 -0.69 -1.74 -15.82
CA SER A 178 0.48 -1.56 -16.70
C SER A 178 1.73 -2.26 -16.15
N TYR A 179 1.83 -2.33 -14.84
CA TYR A 179 2.99 -2.85 -14.10
C TYR A 179 2.84 -4.30 -13.63
N PHE A 180 1.68 -4.92 -13.80
CA PHE A 180 1.52 -6.34 -13.48
C PHE A 180 2.41 -7.22 -14.38
N SER A 181 3.02 -8.24 -13.78
CA SER A 181 3.74 -9.28 -14.51
C SER A 181 2.84 -9.97 -15.56
N PRO A 182 3.39 -10.60 -16.59
CA PRO A 182 2.55 -11.32 -17.58
C PRO A 182 1.61 -12.35 -16.95
N SER A 183 2.07 -13.08 -15.93
CA SER A 183 1.24 -14.05 -15.20
C SER A 183 0.15 -13.37 -14.37
N ALA A 184 0.47 -12.25 -13.71
CA ALA A 184 -0.51 -11.46 -12.98
C ALA A 184 -1.57 -10.86 -13.89
N LYS A 185 -1.19 -10.35 -15.07
CA LYS A 185 -2.13 -9.86 -16.09
C LYS A 185 -3.09 -10.94 -16.54
N ALA A 186 -2.58 -12.14 -16.85
CA ALA A 186 -3.43 -13.25 -17.31
C ALA A 186 -4.48 -13.65 -16.26
N ILE A 187 -4.10 -13.71 -14.97
CA ILE A 187 -5.04 -14.00 -13.87
C ILE A 187 -6.03 -12.84 -13.70
N PHE A 188 -5.56 -11.60 -13.69
CA PHE A 188 -6.40 -10.42 -13.57
C PHE A 188 -7.46 -10.34 -14.67
N GLU A 189 -7.05 -10.49 -15.93
CA GLU A 189 -7.94 -10.43 -17.10
C GLU A 189 -9.01 -11.53 -17.06
N ALA A 190 -8.59 -12.78 -16.79
CA ALA A 190 -9.52 -13.90 -16.69
C ALA A 190 -10.58 -13.64 -15.61
N HIS A 191 -10.16 -13.08 -14.47
CA HIS A 191 -11.07 -12.77 -13.38
C HIS A 191 -11.93 -11.53 -13.67
N PHE A 192 -11.34 -10.46 -14.18
CA PHE A 192 -12.03 -9.23 -14.56
C PHE A 192 -13.21 -9.50 -15.50
N TYR A 193 -12.99 -10.32 -16.55
CA TYR A 193 -14.05 -10.70 -17.48
C TYR A 193 -15.11 -11.62 -16.86
N SER A 194 -14.79 -12.33 -15.78
CA SER A 194 -15.77 -13.19 -15.09
C SER A 194 -16.70 -12.42 -14.15
N VAL A 195 -16.25 -11.32 -13.57
CA VAL A 195 -17.00 -10.57 -12.53
C VAL A 195 -17.52 -9.21 -13.01
N ASN A 196 -17.00 -8.72 -14.13
CA ASN A 196 -17.37 -7.41 -14.70
C ASN A 196 -17.01 -7.35 -16.19
N TYR A 197 -17.54 -6.78 -16.99
CA TYR A 197 -18.55 -6.18 -17.52
C TYR A 197 -18.34 -5.25 -18.68
N THR A 198 -17.97 -4.04 -18.58
CA THR A 198 -18.05 -3.05 -19.63
C THR A 198 -17.00 -1.96 -19.52
N GLN A 199 -16.19 -1.97 -18.48
CA GLN A 199 -15.15 -0.97 -18.25
C GLN A 199 -13.76 -1.53 -18.58
N HIS A 200 -12.88 -0.66 -19.06
CA HIS A 200 -11.47 -0.98 -19.16
C HIS A 200 -10.79 -0.82 -17.80
N TRP A 201 -9.75 -1.59 -17.55
CA TRP A 201 -8.95 -1.54 -16.32
C TRP A 201 -7.99 -0.35 -16.25
N CYS A 202 -7.67 0.30 -17.40
CA CYS A 202 -6.93 1.56 -17.52
C CYS A 202 -7.63 2.43 -18.56
N MET A 203 -8.31 3.46 -18.12
CA MET A 203 -8.99 4.42 -18.98
C MET A 203 -8.28 5.78 -18.95
#